data_1263c58ba891c12fbceb2f01c66e7840
#
_entry.id   1263c58ba891c12fbceb2f01c66e7840
#
_cell.length_a   1.000
_cell.length_b   1.000
_cell.length_c   1.000
_cell.angle_alpha   90.00
_cell.angle_beta   90.00
_cell.angle_gamma   90.00
#
_symmetry.space_group_name_H-M   'P 1'
#
loop_
_entity.id
_entity.type
_entity.pdbx_description
1 polymer ?
#
loop_
_entity_poly.entity_id
_entity_poly.type
_entity_poly.pdbx_seq_one_letter_code
_entity_poly.pdbx_strand_id
1 'polypeptide(L)'
;NASEGLVLALSAISTGGFAPRSDSLASYSTLVQSLVILACVAGAVSLLAFAQAVRRGGTPIWASPSVRRVALMILACAAVLALAGLITGSDAPFLPTLLNLLSAFSTAGFATGAMPVTPALLVVFIVAMLIGGDRGSTAGGLKLWRFSILTRAIRHALTLPRLPDRAVSPMRHRGAPVKDTLLVSLV
;
A
#
# COMPACT_ATOMS: atom_id res chain seq x y z
N ASN A 1 5.60 -19.93 -20.51
CA ASN A 1 5.76 -19.31 -21.82
C ASN A 1 6.25 -17.85 -21.68
N ALA A 2 7.11 -17.38 -22.62
CA ALA A 2 7.63 -15.99 -22.54
C ALA A 2 6.51 -14.95 -22.66
N SER A 3 5.48 -15.20 -23.44
CA SER A 3 4.30 -14.32 -23.58
C SER A 3 3.52 -14.17 -22.26
N GLU A 4 3.31 -15.26 -21.52
CA GLU A 4 2.66 -15.20 -20.20
C GLU A 4 3.48 -14.37 -19.22
N GLY A 5 4.80 -14.54 -19.21
CA GLY A 5 5.70 -13.75 -18.36
C GLY A 5 5.66 -12.26 -18.70
N LEU A 6 5.59 -11.90 -19.98
CA LEU A 6 5.46 -10.50 -20.40
C LEU A 6 4.14 -9.89 -19.95
N VAL A 7 3.03 -10.60 -20.14
CA VAL A 7 1.70 -10.13 -19.69
C VAL A 7 1.67 -9.92 -18.18
N LEU A 8 2.17 -10.90 -17.40
CA LEU A 8 2.25 -10.78 -15.95
C LEU A 8 3.13 -9.61 -15.50
N ALA A 9 4.28 -9.41 -16.14
CA ALA A 9 5.19 -8.31 -15.78
C ALA A 9 4.56 -6.94 -16.05
N LEU A 10 3.96 -6.73 -17.21
CA LEU A 10 3.29 -5.49 -17.57
C LEU A 10 2.07 -5.22 -16.67
N SER A 11 1.25 -6.25 -16.44
CA SER A 11 0.09 -6.19 -15.58
C SER A 11 0.45 -5.92 -14.10
N ALA A 12 1.58 -6.50 -13.63
CA ALA A 12 2.06 -6.28 -12.28
C ALA A 12 2.54 -4.84 -12.05
N ILE A 13 3.37 -4.29 -12.95
CA ILE A 13 3.90 -2.93 -12.82
C ILE A 13 2.80 -1.88 -12.97
N SER A 14 1.83 -2.12 -13.86
CA SER A 14 0.65 -1.24 -14.01
C SER A 14 -0.39 -1.44 -12.90
N THR A 15 -0.18 -2.43 -12.01
CA THR A 15 -1.16 -2.86 -10.99
C THR A 15 -2.54 -3.18 -11.59
N GLY A 16 -2.54 -3.80 -12.80
CA GLY A 16 -3.75 -4.04 -13.59
C GLY A 16 -4.49 -5.33 -13.23
N GLY A 17 -3.82 -6.32 -12.63
CA GLY A 17 -4.42 -7.58 -12.20
C GLY A 17 -4.78 -8.57 -13.31
N PHE A 18 -4.39 -8.28 -14.55
CA PHE A 18 -4.67 -9.17 -15.68
C PHE A 18 -3.74 -10.37 -15.67
N ALA A 19 -4.32 -11.56 -15.58
CA ALA A 19 -3.60 -12.82 -15.67
C ALA A 19 -3.98 -13.57 -16.95
N PRO A 20 -3.02 -14.27 -17.59
CA PRO A 20 -3.31 -15.08 -18.78
C PRO A 20 -4.18 -16.30 -18.49
N ARG A 21 -4.25 -16.71 -17.21
CA ARG A 21 -4.97 -17.88 -16.75
C ARG A 21 -6.17 -17.49 -15.91
N SER A 22 -7.24 -18.27 -15.97
CA SER A 22 -8.49 -18.03 -15.22
C SER A 22 -8.34 -18.17 -13.70
N ASP A 23 -7.33 -18.90 -13.24
CA ASP A 23 -6.99 -19.10 -11.83
C ASP A 23 -6.00 -18.06 -11.27
N SER A 24 -5.78 -16.98 -12.03
CA SER A 24 -4.86 -15.89 -11.69
C SER A 24 -3.41 -16.39 -11.51
N LEU A 25 -2.86 -16.36 -10.29
CA LEU A 25 -1.51 -16.85 -10.01
C LEU A 25 -1.49 -18.23 -9.33
N ALA A 26 -2.63 -18.84 -9.04
CA ALA A 26 -2.69 -20.06 -8.24
C ALA A 26 -1.92 -21.25 -8.86
N SER A 27 -1.92 -21.38 -10.18
CA SER A 27 -1.19 -22.44 -10.90
C SER A 27 0.31 -22.20 -11.12
N TYR A 28 0.80 -21.00 -10.74
CA TYR A 28 2.24 -20.71 -10.86
C TYR A 28 2.99 -21.10 -9.59
N SER A 29 4.31 -21.35 -9.74
CA SER A 29 5.16 -21.63 -8.58
C SER A 29 5.19 -20.45 -7.59
N THR A 30 5.40 -20.74 -6.31
CA THR A 30 5.49 -19.71 -5.26
C THR A 30 6.53 -18.62 -5.56
N LEU A 31 7.61 -18.98 -6.26
CA LEU A 31 8.61 -18.01 -6.69
C LEU A 31 8.03 -17.02 -7.70
N VAL A 32 7.30 -17.49 -8.73
CA VAL A 32 6.64 -16.61 -9.70
C VAL A 32 5.59 -15.74 -9.03
N GLN A 33 4.76 -16.31 -8.17
CA GLN A 33 3.77 -15.56 -7.38
C GLN A 33 4.44 -14.42 -6.60
N SER A 34 5.52 -14.72 -5.87
CA SER A 34 6.26 -13.73 -5.09
C SER A 34 6.87 -12.63 -5.95
N LEU A 35 7.47 -12.97 -7.09
CA LEU A 35 8.05 -11.99 -8.02
C LEU A 35 7.00 -11.06 -8.61
N VAL A 36 5.84 -11.59 -9.03
CA VAL A 36 4.73 -10.79 -9.57
C VAL A 36 4.19 -9.84 -8.50
N ILE A 37 3.97 -10.32 -7.28
CA ILE A 37 3.48 -9.47 -6.19
C ILE A 37 4.50 -8.41 -5.77
N LEU A 38 5.80 -8.74 -5.76
CA LEU A 38 6.86 -7.74 -5.53
C LEU A 38 6.87 -6.66 -6.60
N ALA A 39 6.64 -7.02 -7.88
CA ALA A 39 6.49 -6.05 -8.96
C ALA A 39 5.25 -5.15 -8.74
N CYS A 40 4.11 -5.70 -8.28
CA CYS A 40 2.93 -4.92 -7.90
C CYS A 40 3.23 -3.94 -6.76
N VAL A 41 3.95 -4.38 -5.74
CA VAL A 41 4.37 -3.52 -4.62
C VAL A 41 5.33 -2.43 -5.10
N ALA A 42 6.24 -2.73 -6.03
CA ALA A 42 7.07 -1.72 -6.67
C ALA A 42 6.24 -0.68 -7.44
N GLY A 43 5.19 -1.11 -8.16
CA GLY A 43 4.20 -0.23 -8.78
C GLY A 43 3.43 0.65 -7.79
N ALA A 44 3.23 0.18 -6.54
CA ALA A 44 2.62 0.96 -5.47
C ALA A 44 3.54 2.07 -4.88
N VAL A 45 4.84 2.05 -5.20
CA VAL A 45 5.78 3.13 -4.88
C VAL A 45 5.61 4.28 -5.88
N SER A 46 5.88 5.50 -5.44
CA SER A 46 5.81 6.70 -6.28
C SER A 46 6.77 6.63 -7.48
N LEU A 47 6.26 6.79 -8.69
CA LEU A 47 7.07 6.89 -9.91
C LEU A 47 8.07 8.05 -9.85
N LEU A 48 7.72 9.14 -9.15
CA LEU A 48 8.64 10.26 -8.92
C LEU A 48 9.85 9.85 -8.08
N ALA A 49 9.71 8.89 -7.16
CA ALA A 49 10.83 8.39 -6.38
C ALA A 49 11.84 7.66 -7.28
N PHE A 50 11.37 6.85 -8.22
CA PHE A 50 12.22 6.20 -9.21
C PHE A 50 12.90 7.22 -10.14
N ALA A 51 12.14 8.19 -10.67
CA ALA A 51 12.69 9.24 -11.53
C ALA A 51 13.75 10.09 -10.82
N GLN A 52 13.54 10.40 -9.54
CA GLN A 52 14.52 11.14 -8.73
C GLN A 52 15.77 10.32 -8.44
N ALA A 53 15.65 9.02 -8.17
CA ALA A 53 16.77 8.14 -7.97
C ALA A 53 17.67 8.06 -9.22
N VAL A 54 17.06 7.96 -10.40
CA VAL A 54 17.78 7.94 -11.68
C VAL A 54 18.47 9.30 -11.94
N ARG A 55 17.73 10.42 -11.78
CA ARG A 55 18.25 11.77 -12.09
C ARG A 55 19.38 12.23 -11.16
N ARG A 56 19.35 11.81 -9.89
CA ARG A 56 20.33 12.24 -8.87
C ARG A 56 21.58 11.37 -8.81
N GLY A 57 21.81 10.50 -9.79
CA GLY A 57 23.04 9.74 -9.93
C GLY A 57 23.37 8.85 -8.74
N GLY A 58 22.36 8.14 -8.18
CA GLY A 58 22.63 7.11 -7.19
C GLY A 58 22.27 7.47 -5.75
N THR A 59 21.42 8.49 -5.50
CA THR A 59 20.79 8.55 -4.16
C THR A 59 19.96 7.28 -3.97
N PRO A 60 20.19 6.51 -2.89
CA PRO A 60 19.56 5.22 -2.73
C PRO A 60 18.04 5.44 -2.68
N ILE A 61 17.29 4.74 -3.54
CA ILE A 61 15.83 4.80 -3.60
C ILE A 61 15.19 4.53 -2.23
N TRP A 62 15.87 3.75 -1.39
CA TRP A 62 15.49 3.43 -0.01
C TRP A 62 15.38 4.66 0.90
N ALA A 63 16.12 5.73 0.59
CA ALA A 63 16.04 6.99 1.33
C ALA A 63 14.76 7.79 1.00
N SER A 64 14.01 7.40 -0.03
CA SER A 64 12.80 8.11 -0.41
C SER A 64 11.68 7.88 0.61
N PRO A 65 10.97 8.95 1.01
CA PRO A 65 9.84 8.82 1.92
C PRO A 65 8.71 7.92 1.40
N SER A 66 8.61 7.76 0.09
CA SER A 66 7.63 6.88 -0.56
C SER A 66 7.92 5.42 -0.24
N VAL A 67 9.15 4.97 -0.48
CA VAL A 67 9.58 3.59 -0.17
C VAL A 67 9.39 3.28 1.31
N ARG A 68 9.77 4.21 2.19
CA ARG A 68 9.60 4.01 3.64
C ARG A 68 8.13 3.85 4.04
N ARG A 69 7.19 4.62 3.44
CA ARG A 69 5.75 4.48 3.72
C ARG A 69 5.21 3.14 3.24
N VAL A 70 5.57 2.72 2.03
CA VAL A 70 5.18 1.42 1.48
C VAL A 70 5.76 0.28 2.32
N ALA A 71 7.04 0.34 2.70
CA ALA A 71 7.67 -0.65 3.57
C ALA A 71 6.98 -0.76 4.94
N LEU A 72 6.65 0.38 5.56
CA LEU A 72 5.90 0.40 6.82
C LEU A 72 4.51 -0.24 6.66
N MET A 73 3.84 -0.02 5.51
CA MET A 73 2.55 -0.65 5.24
C MET A 73 2.68 -2.16 5.05
N ILE A 74 3.71 -2.63 4.36
CA ILE A 74 4.02 -4.07 4.23
C ILE A 74 4.21 -4.70 5.62
N LEU A 75 5.02 -4.06 6.47
CA LEU A 75 5.25 -4.53 7.84
C LEU A 75 3.96 -4.52 8.66
N ALA A 76 3.12 -3.50 8.52
CA ALA A 76 1.81 -3.44 9.18
C ALA A 76 0.90 -4.58 8.71
N CYS A 77 0.83 -4.86 7.41
CA CYS A 77 0.09 -5.99 6.85
C CYS A 77 0.57 -7.33 7.42
N ALA A 78 1.89 -7.54 7.43
CA ALA A 78 2.47 -8.77 7.97
C ALA A 78 2.19 -8.92 9.48
N ALA A 79 2.31 -7.84 10.24
CA ALA A 79 2.02 -7.84 11.68
C ALA A 79 0.53 -8.13 11.98
N VAL A 80 -0.38 -7.52 11.21
CA VAL A 80 -1.83 -7.75 11.37
C VAL A 80 -2.19 -9.19 11.04
N LEU A 81 -1.60 -9.78 9.99
CA LEU A 81 -1.82 -11.18 9.66
C LEU A 81 -1.27 -12.12 10.71
N ALA A 82 -0.06 -11.87 11.23
CA ALA A 82 0.53 -12.66 12.29
C ALA A 82 -0.33 -12.61 13.56
N LEU A 83 -0.79 -11.42 13.95
CA LEU A 83 -1.67 -11.24 15.10
C LEU A 83 -3.04 -11.92 14.90
N ALA A 84 -3.63 -11.79 13.71
CA ALA A 84 -4.87 -12.46 13.38
C ALA A 84 -4.73 -13.99 13.46
N GLY A 85 -3.64 -14.56 12.95
CA GLY A 85 -3.33 -15.99 13.06
C GLY A 85 -3.21 -16.46 14.50
N LEU A 86 -2.54 -15.67 15.36
CA LEU A 86 -2.40 -15.98 16.79
C LEU A 86 -3.74 -15.96 17.54
N ILE A 87 -4.63 -15.01 17.20
CA ILE A 87 -5.93 -14.85 17.87
C ILE A 87 -6.93 -15.90 17.40
N THR A 88 -6.96 -16.20 16.10
CA THR A 88 -7.98 -17.10 15.52
C THR A 88 -7.55 -18.57 15.55
N GLY A 89 -6.28 -18.85 15.83
CA GLY A 89 -5.73 -20.21 15.76
C GLY A 89 -5.85 -20.81 14.35
N SER A 90 -5.90 -19.97 13.31
CA SER A 90 -6.17 -20.45 11.95
C SER A 90 -4.90 -21.05 11.34
N ASP A 91 -5.04 -22.26 10.80
CA ASP A 91 -3.98 -22.96 10.03
C ASP A 91 -3.80 -22.40 8.61
N ALA A 92 -4.29 -21.20 8.36
CA ALA A 92 -4.16 -20.56 7.05
C ALA A 92 -2.67 -20.34 6.71
N PRO A 93 -2.21 -20.75 5.53
CA PRO A 93 -0.81 -20.59 5.15
C PRO A 93 -0.45 -19.11 5.09
N PHE A 94 0.50 -18.70 5.94
CA PHE A 94 0.88 -17.30 6.13
C PHE A 94 1.35 -16.63 4.84
N LEU A 95 2.21 -17.30 4.07
CA LEU A 95 2.82 -16.71 2.86
C LEU A 95 1.79 -16.42 1.75
N PRO A 96 0.93 -17.37 1.31
CA PRO A 96 -0.11 -17.05 0.32
C PRO A 96 -1.08 -15.96 0.79
N THR A 97 -1.47 -15.96 2.05
CA THR A 97 -2.36 -14.93 2.60
C THR A 97 -1.70 -13.56 2.61
N LEU A 98 -0.41 -13.49 2.96
CA LEU A 98 0.37 -12.25 2.88
C LEU A 98 0.51 -11.75 1.44
N LEU A 99 0.81 -12.64 0.47
CA LEU A 99 0.90 -12.28 -0.94
C LEU A 99 -0.44 -11.73 -1.46
N ASN A 100 -1.56 -12.37 -1.12
CA ASN A 100 -2.89 -11.87 -1.45
C ASN A 100 -3.16 -10.50 -0.83
N LEU A 101 -2.76 -10.27 0.43
CA LEU A 101 -2.94 -8.98 1.09
C LEU A 101 -2.08 -7.89 0.46
N LEU A 102 -0.85 -8.18 0.05
CA LEU A 102 0.02 -7.24 -0.67
C LEU A 102 -0.53 -6.93 -2.06
N SER A 103 -1.12 -7.92 -2.75
CA SER A 103 -1.84 -7.72 -4.00
C SER A 103 -3.05 -6.80 -3.81
N ALA A 104 -3.82 -6.98 -2.75
CA ALA A 104 -4.94 -6.12 -2.39
C ALA A 104 -4.47 -4.69 -2.07
N PHE A 105 -3.40 -4.52 -1.28
CA PHE A 105 -2.81 -3.23 -0.97
C PHE A 105 -2.31 -2.48 -2.22
N SER A 106 -1.66 -3.18 -3.14
CA SER A 106 -1.24 -2.59 -4.42
C SER A 106 -2.41 -2.34 -5.38
N THR A 107 -3.63 -2.75 -5.00
CA THR A 107 -4.86 -2.71 -5.82
C THR A 107 -4.74 -3.44 -7.16
N ALA A 108 -3.78 -4.35 -7.27
CA ALA A 108 -3.59 -5.16 -8.47
C ALA A 108 -4.67 -6.27 -8.60
N GLY A 109 -5.03 -6.93 -7.49
CA GLY A 109 -6.11 -7.92 -7.50
C GLY A 109 -5.68 -9.32 -7.96
N PHE A 110 -4.39 -9.63 -7.99
CA PHE A 110 -3.92 -10.99 -8.23
C PHE A 110 -4.24 -11.90 -7.04
N ALA A 111 -4.69 -13.12 -7.32
CA ALA A 111 -4.94 -14.15 -6.32
C ALA A 111 -3.91 -15.29 -6.44
N THR A 112 -3.30 -15.68 -5.34
CA THR A 112 -2.29 -16.77 -5.27
C THR A 112 -2.90 -18.12 -4.88
N GLY A 113 -4.22 -18.19 -4.69
CA GLY A 113 -4.97 -19.38 -4.31
C GLY A 113 -6.24 -19.03 -3.56
N ALA A 114 -6.86 -20.02 -2.95
CA ALA A 114 -8.07 -19.82 -2.15
C ALA A 114 -7.78 -18.90 -0.97
N MET A 115 -8.58 -17.85 -0.84
CA MET A 115 -8.50 -16.95 0.31
C MET A 115 -9.21 -17.59 1.51
N PRO A 116 -8.57 -17.62 2.69
CA PRO A 116 -9.28 -17.96 3.92
C PRO A 116 -10.31 -16.85 4.21
N VAL A 117 -11.59 -17.19 4.06
CA VAL A 117 -12.69 -16.22 4.20
C VAL A 117 -13.14 -16.16 5.66
N THR A 118 -12.33 -15.52 6.52
CA THR A 118 -12.82 -15.13 7.84
C THR A 118 -13.29 -13.67 7.79
N PRO A 119 -14.40 -13.30 8.48
CA PRO A 119 -14.89 -11.92 8.47
C PRO A 119 -13.82 -10.89 8.88
N ALA A 120 -12.98 -11.24 9.83
CA ALA A 120 -11.89 -10.37 10.28
C ALA A 120 -10.86 -10.10 9.17
N LEU A 121 -10.44 -11.15 8.44
CA LEU A 121 -9.52 -11.02 7.31
C LEU A 121 -10.12 -10.19 6.17
N LEU A 122 -11.42 -10.38 5.86
CA LEU A 122 -12.10 -9.55 4.85
C LEU A 122 -12.02 -8.06 5.17
N VAL A 123 -12.25 -7.68 6.43
CA VAL A 123 -12.11 -6.28 6.85
C VAL A 123 -10.67 -5.78 6.63
N VAL A 124 -9.66 -6.58 6.96
CA VAL A 124 -8.25 -6.21 6.74
C VAL A 124 -7.96 -6.01 5.26
N PHE A 125 -8.47 -6.89 4.38
CA PHE A 125 -8.33 -6.74 2.93
C PHE A 125 -9.00 -5.47 2.40
N ILE A 126 -10.25 -5.20 2.83
CA ILE A 126 -10.98 -3.98 2.43
C ILE A 126 -10.20 -2.73 2.86
N VAL A 127 -9.71 -2.69 4.09
CA VAL A 127 -8.92 -1.56 4.60
C VAL A 127 -7.62 -1.39 3.81
N ALA A 128 -6.92 -2.48 3.50
CA ALA A 128 -5.70 -2.44 2.68
C ALA A 128 -5.97 -1.88 1.28
N MET A 129 -7.05 -2.32 0.62
CA MET A 129 -7.48 -1.82 -0.70
C MET A 129 -7.89 -0.35 -0.66
N LEU A 130 -8.59 0.09 0.39
CA LEU A 130 -8.98 1.49 0.55
C LEU A 130 -7.78 2.41 0.72
N ILE A 131 -6.77 2.01 1.47
CA ILE A 131 -5.55 2.81 1.68
C ILE A 131 -4.77 2.92 0.37
N GLY A 132 -4.50 1.78 -0.28
CA GLY A 132 -3.81 1.70 -1.57
C GLY A 132 -2.35 2.18 -1.53
N GLY A 133 -1.78 2.42 -2.71
CA GLY A 133 -0.37 2.83 -2.86
C GLY A 133 -0.06 4.27 -2.48
N ASP A 134 1.17 4.71 -2.75
CA ASP A 134 1.62 6.06 -2.44
C ASP A 134 1.29 7.07 -3.57
N ARG A 135 1.52 8.35 -3.30
CA ARG A 135 1.28 9.44 -4.26
C ARG A 135 2.11 9.25 -5.53
N GLY A 136 1.44 9.32 -6.70
CA GLY A 136 2.10 9.16 -8.00
C GLY A 136 2.55 7.73 -8.27
N SER A 137 1.93 6.74 -7.63
CA SER A 137 2.03 5.32 -7.96
C SER A 137 0.94 4.90 -8.95
N THR A 138 1.12 3.76 -9.60
CA THR A 138 0.10 3.12 -10.45
C THR A 138 -1.07 2.55 -9.66
N ALA A 139 -0.85 2.21 -8.39
CA ALA A 139 -1.88 1.67 -7.50
C ALA A 139 -3.04 2.64 -7.26
N GLY A 140 -4.24 2.12 -7.08
CA GLY A 140 -5.46 2.85 -6.71
C GLY A 140 -5.50 3.28 -5.24
N GLY A 141 -6.73 3.43 -4.71
CA GLY A 141 -7.01 3.75 -3.32
C GLY A 141 -6.87 5.23 -2.95
N LEU A 142 -7.11 5.56 -1.67
CA LEU A 142 -7.05 6.91 -1.10
C LEU A 142 -5.65 7.52 -1.11
N LYS A 143 -4.62 6.73 -1.40
CA LYS A 143 -3.20 7.06 -1.35
C LYS A 143 -2.65 7.27 0.07
N LEU A 144 -1.58 6.58 0.40
CA LEU A 144 -0.92 6.64 1.71
C LEU A 144 -0.61 8.06 2.19
N TRP A 145 -0.26 8.98 1.28
CA TRP A 145 0.06 10.34 1.66
C TRP A 145 -1.17 11.13 2.14
N ARG A 146 -2.37 10.92 1.52
CA ARG A 146 -3.63 11.55 1.97
C ARG A 146 -4.02 11.02 3.33
N PHE A 147 -3.90 9.71 3.54
CA PHE A 147 -4.13 9.10 4.84
C PHE A 147 -3.19 9.67 5.91
N SER A 148 -1.92 9.93 5.58
CA SER A 148 -0.97 10.56 6.50
C SER A 148 -1.31 12.03 6.85
N ILE A 149 -1.93 12.76 5.93
CA ILE A 149 -2.43 14.13 6.20
C ILE A 149 -3.69 14.06 7.04
N LEU A 150 -4.63 13.18 6.70
CA LEU A 150 -5.88 13.01 7.44
C LEU A 150 -5.64 12.65 8.91
N THR A 151 -4.77 11.70 9.18
CA THR A 151 -4.42 11.32 10.57
C THR A 151 -3.79 12.47 11.34
N ARG A 152 -2.99 13.32 10.69
CA ARG A 152 -2.45 14.54 11.32
C ARG A 152 -3.52 15.59 11.55
N ALA A 153 -4.43 15.78 10.59
CA ALA A 153 -5.56 16.71 10.73
C ALA A 153 -6.45 16.33 11.92
N ILE A 154 -6.80 15.04 12.02
CA ILE A 154 -7.57 14.52 13.14
C ILE A 154 -6.83 14.75 14.47
N ARG A 155 -5.55 14.39 14.55
CA ARG A 155 -4.74 14.64 15.76
C ARG A 155 -4.68 16.12 16.11
N HIS A 156 -4.49 16.99 15.12
CA HIS A 156 -4.50 18.44 15.34
C HIS A 156 -5.85 18.92 15.84
N ALA A 157 -6.95 18.48 15.24
CA ALA A 157 -8.31 18.82 15.69
C ALA A 157 -8.59 18.37 17.13
N LEU A 158 -8.09 17.19 17.53
CA LEU A 158 -8.21 16.68 18.90
C LEU A 158 -7.34 17.43 19.92
N THR A 159 -6.29 18.12 19.47
CA THR A 159 -5.41 18.91 20.34
C THR A 159 -5.87 20.37 20.47
N LEU A 160 -6.62 20.90 19.49
CA LEU A 160 -7.14 22.27 19.51
C LEU A 160 -7.91 22.62 20.80
N PRO A 161 -8.83 21.79 21.31
CA PRO A 161 -9.58 22.10 22.54
C PRO A 161 -8.71 22.20 23.81
N ARG A 162 -7.46 21.74 23.74
CA ARG A 162 -6.51 21.77 24.86
C ARG A 162 -5.58 23.00 24.84
N LEU A 163 -5.69 23.82 23.79
CA LEU A 163 -4.88 25.03 23.66
C LEU A 163 -5.63 26.24 24.20
N PRO A 164 -4.92 27.23 24.81
CA PRO A 164 -5.54 28.50 25.23
C PRO A 164 -6.15 29.24 24.01
N ASP A 165 -7.25 29.95 24.21
CA ASP A 165 -8.05 30.63 23.18
C ASP A 165 -7.28 31.59 22.24
N ARG A 166 -6.08 31.98 22.61
CA ARG A 166 -5.19 32.86 21.81
C ARG A 166 -4.03 32.12 21.14
N ALA A 167 -3.95 30.78 21.22
CA ALA A 167 -2.87 30.04 20.61
C ALA A 167 -3.13 29.83 19.13
N VAL A 168 -2.33 30.47 18.27
CA VAL A 168 -2.29 30.21 16.83
C VAL A 168 -1.44 28.96 16.60
N SER A 169 -2.10 27.83 16.33
CA SER A 169 -1.45 26.55 16.01
C SER A 169 -1.67 26.17 14.55
N PRO A 170 -0.83 26.68 13.62
CA PRO A 170 -0.97 26.32 12.20
C PRO A 170 -0.62 24.85 12.01
N MET A 171 -1.47 24.10 11.31
CA MET A 171 -1.16 22.74 10.89
C MET A 171 0.05 22.75 9.97
N ARG A 172 1.11 22.02 10.33
CA ARG A 172 2.35 21.95 9.52
C ARG A 172 2.49 20.56 8.89
N HIS A 173 2.75 20.52 7.60
CA HIS A 173 3.16 19.31 6.90
C HIS A 173 4.57 19.48 6.34
N ARG A 174 5.53 18.64 6.80
CA ARG A 174 6.97 18.73 6.44
C ARG A 174 7.59 20.10 6.72
N GLY A 175 7.19 20.76 7.82
CA GLY A 175 7.73 22.06 8.21
C GLY A 175 7.04 23.28 7.57
N ALA A 176 6.24 23.09 6.53
CA ALA A 176 5.47 24.16 5.90
C ALA A 176 4.03 24.22 6.45
N PRO A 177 3.45 25.41 6.63
CA PRO A 177 2.04 25.55 7.01
C PRO A 177 1.15 25.02 5.88
N VAL A 178 0.17 24.20 6.24
CA VAL A 178 -0.84 23.69 5.31
C VAL A 178 -1.89 24.78 5.13
N LYS A 179 -2.05 25.26 3.89
CA LYS A 179 -3.14 26.21 3.58
C LYS A 179 -4.48 25.48 3.68
N ASP A 180 -5.48 26.14 4.24
CA ASP A 180 -6.84 25.57 4.43
C ASP A 180 -7.46 25.09 3.12
N THR A 181 -7.11 25.71 2.01
CA THR A 181 -7.50 25.27 0.66
C THR A 181 -7.09 23.85 0.30
N LEU A 182 -6.01 23.30 0.90
CA LEU A 182 -5.59 21.92 0.67
C LEU A 182 -6.44 20.92 1.48
N LEU A 183 -7.01 21.32 2.59
CA LEU A 183 -7.92 20.48 3.38
C LEU A 183 -9.27 20.32 2.68
N VAL A 184 -9.76 21.37 2.04
CA VAL A 184 -11.03 21.36 1.27
C VAL A 184 -10.92 20.51 0.00
N SER A 185 -9.76 20.46 -0.64
CA SER A 185 -9.53 19.62 -1.83
C SER A 185 -9.32 18.13 -1.54
N LEU A 186 -9.33 17.73 -0.27
CA LEU A 186 -9.16 16.33 0.17
C LEU A 186 -10.50 15.65 0.48
N VAL A 187 -11.59 16.42 0.58
CA VAL A 187 -12.98 15.99 0.70
C VAL A 187 -13.62 15.94 -0.68
#